data_5ba2ac7c16d592539ab13fe1fd7544c6
#
_entry.id   5ba2ac7c16d592539ab13fe1fd7544c6
#
_cell.length_a   1.000
_cell.length_b   1.000
_cell.length_c   1.000
_cell.angle_alpha   90.00
_cell.angle_beta   90.00
_cell.angle_gamma   90.00
#
_symmetry.space_group_name_H-M   'P 1'
#
loop_
_entity.id
_entity.type
_entity.pdbx_description
1 polymer ?
#
loop_
_entity_poly.entity_id
_entity_poly.type
_entity_poly.pdbx_seq_one_letter_code
_entity_poly.pdbx_strand_id
1 'polypeptide(L)'
;MRHRLLGKTGLEVSEVDFGCIPIIRLSMGEAIRVLRRAQERGITLFDTANVYLDSEEKIGRAFQGLRPQVVLATKSIKRDRLGLEGDLEQSLRLLKTDYLDLFQLHQVSQEQDFQALSAKDGALEAALRAREAGKIRHLGITCHNLEMARKLVGADLF
;
A
#
# COMPACT_ATOMS: atom_id res chain seq x y z
N MET A 1 -12.59 -18.77 3.33
CA MET A 1 -11.67 -18.12 2.37
C MET A 1 -10.38 -18.92 2.35
N ARG A 2 -9.79 -19.21 1.17
CA ARG A 2 -8.45 -19.81 1.09
C ARG A 2 -7.41 -18.71 1.27
N HIS A 3 -6.24 -19.08 1.81
CA HIS A 3 -5.12 -18.17 2.03
C HIS A 3 -3.88 -18.70 1.31
N ARG A 4 -2.94 -17.80 1.03
CA ARG A 4 -1.64 -18.11 0.42
C ARG A 4 -0.58 -17.12 0.88
N LEU A 5 0.67 -17.50 0.75
CA LEU A 5 1.79 -16.59 0.95
C LEU A 5 1.85 -15.56 -0.19
N LEU A 6 2.01 -14.30 0.15
CA LEU A 6 2.21 -13.21 -0.81
C LEU A 6 3.70 -13.18 -1.22
N GLY A 7 4.01 -13.93 -2.28
CA GLY A 7 5.38 -14.04 -2.77
C GLY A 7 6.40 -14.42 -1.69
N LYS A 8 7.49 -13.68 -1.60
CA LYS A 8 8.57 -13.89 -0.63
C LYS A 8 8.38 -13.11 0.69
N THR A 9 7.28 -12.42 0.88
CA THR A 9 7.06 -11.55 2.04
C THR A 9 6.83 -12.30 3.36
N GLY A 10 6.45 -13.57 3.29
CA GLY A 10 5.99 -14.33 4.47
C GLY A 10 4.59 -13.92 4.96
N LEU A 11 3.95 -12.93 4.35
CA LEU A 11 2.58 -12.55 4.67
C LEU A 11 1.61 -13.60 4.15
N GLU A 12 0.79 -14.15 5.03
CA GLU A 12 -0.33 -15.01 4.64
C GLU A 12 -1.56 -14.14 4.40
N VAL A 13 -2.05 -14.14 3.17
CA VAL A 13 -3.19 -13.32 2.74
C VAL A 13 -4.28 -14.16 2.12
N SER A 14 -5.53 -13.66 2.16
CA SER A 14 -6.64 -14.27 1.43
C SER A 14 -6.36 -14.25 -0.07
N GLU A 15 -6.76 -15.31 -0.80
CA GLU A 15 -6.59 -15.39 -2.26
C GLU A 15 -7.36 -14.31 -3.03
N VAL A 16 -8.35 -13.70 -2.37
CA VAL A 16 -9.08 -12.52 -2.87
C VAL A 16 -8.72 -11.35 -1.97
N ASP A 17 -8.22 -10.29 -2.55
CA ASP A 17 -7.98 -9.01 -1.89
C ASP A 17 -9.17 -8.06 -2.04
N PHE A 18 -9.22 -7.03 -1.21
CA PHE A 18 -10.19 -5.97 -1.29
C PHE A 18 -9.56 -4.68 -1.83
N GLY A 19 -9.77 -4.42 -3.13
CA GLY A 19 -9.39 -3.14 -3.74
C GLY A 19 -10.27 -2.00 -3.25
N CYS A 20 -9.68 -1.03 -2.55
CA CYS A 20 -10.43 -0.02 -1.80
C CYS A 20 -10.78 1.25 -2.59
N ILE A 21 -10.44 1.36 -3.87
CA ILE A 21 -10.84 2.54 -4.67
C ILE A 21 -12.38 2.74 -4.73
N PRO A 22 -13.24 1.70 -4.85
CA PRO A 22 -14.67 1.91 -4.93
C PRO A 22 -15.33 2.47 -3.66
N ILE A 23 -14.71 2.30 -2.48
CA ILE A 23 -15.32 2.79 -1.22
C ILE A 23 -15.33 4.32 -1.12
N ILE A 24 -14.58 5.04 -1.95
CA ILE A 24 -14.64 6.51 -2.01
C ILE A 24 -16.06 7.04 -2.31
N ARG A 25 -16.88 6.20 -2.97
CA ARG A 25 -18.28 6.55 -3.34
C ARG A 25 -19.27 6.33 -2.21
N LEU A 26 -18.86 5.69 -1.13
CA LEU A 26 -19.70 5.36 0.02
C LEU A 26 -19.57 6.44 1.10
N SER A 27 -20.61 6.63 1.90
CA SER A 27 -20.46 7.34 3.15
C SER A 27 -19.47 6.62 4.09
N MET A 28 -18.94 7.34 5.08
CA MET A 28 -18.05 6.77 6.08
C MET A 28 -18.66 5.52 6.75
N GLY A 29 -19.91 5.60 7.18
CA GLY A 29 -20.59 4.49 7.84
C GLY A 29 -20.80 3.27 6.95
N GLU A 30 -21.14 3.48 5.67
CA GLU A 30 -21.31 2.40 4.70
C GLU A 30 -19.97 1.72 4.40
N ALA A 31 -18.92 2.51 4.17
CA ALA A 31 -17.59 1.98 3.92
C ALA A 31 -17.09 1.11 5.08
N ILE A 32 -17.23 1.58 6.33
CA ILE A 32 -16.87 0.81 7.53
C ILE A 32 -17.62 -0.52 7.58
N ARG A 33 -18.94 -0.52 7.32
CA ARG A 33 -19.74 -1.77 7.31
C ARG A 33 -19.27 -2.74 6.22
N VAL A 34 -19.01 -2.24 5.02
CA VAL A 34 -18.54 -3.08 3.90
C VAL A 34 -17.16 -3.67 4.20
N LEU A 35 -16.21 -2.85 4.68
CA LEU A 35 -14.85 -3.29 5.00
C LEU A 35 -14.85 -4.35 6.12
N ARG A 36 -15.60 -4.12 7.20
CA ARG A 36 -15.74 -5.10 8.29
C ARG A 36 -16.41 -6.38 7.82
N ARG A 37 -17.44 -6.26 6.98
CA ARG A 37 -18.10 -7.45 6.43
C ARG A 37 -17.18 -8.26 5.53
N ALA A 38 -16.33 -7.61 4.75
CA ALA A 38 -15.30 -8.28 3.94
C ALA A 38 -14.32 -9.05 4.83
N GLN A 39 -13.82 -8.42 5.90
CA GLN A 39 -12.93 -9.06 6.88
C GLN A 39 -13.58 -10.24 7.58
N GLU A 40 -14.82 -10.13 8.06
CA GLU A 40 -15.61 -11.21 8.67
C GLU A 40 -15.81 -12.41 7.71
N ARG A 41 -15.78 -12.17 6.39
CA ARG A 41 -15.84 -13.21 5.36
C ARG A 41 -14.49 -13.81 5.01
N GLY A 42 -13.43 -13.41 5.73
CA GLY A 42 -12.09 -13.95 5.64
C GLY A 42 -11.18 -13.25 4.62
N ILE A 43 -11.56 -12.04 4.14
CA ILE A 43 -10.62 -11.19 3.40
C ILE A 43 -9.66 -10.55 4.39
N THR A 44 -8.36 -10.71 4.15
CA THR A 44 -7.32 -10.19 5.03
C THR A 44 -6.49 -9.09 4.39
N LEU A 45 -6.38 -9.04 3.05
CA LEU A 45 -5.61 -8.03 2.33
C LEU A 45 -6.52 -6.91 1.84
N PHE A 46 -6.22 -5.68 2.25
CA PHE A 46 -6.92 -4.45 1.86
C PHE A 46 -5.93 -3.50 1.18
N ASP A 47 -6.18 -3.21 -0.10
CA ASP A 47 -5.29 -2.44 -0.95
C ASP A 47 -5.90 -1.07 -1.28
N THR A 48 -5.20 -0.01 -0.89
CA THR A 48 -5.56 1.39 -1.12
C THR A 48 -4.42 2.19 -1.72
N ALA A 49 -4.55 3.50 -1.78
CA ALA A 49 -3.48 4.44 -2.13
C ALA A 49 -3.76 5.82 -1.54
N ASN A 50 -2.71 6.58 -1.27
CA ASN A 50 -2.78 7.96 -0.78
C ASN A 50 -3.64 8.86 -1.68
N VAL A 51 -3.64 8.63 -2.99
CA VAL A 51 -4.44 9.39 -3.97
C VAL A 51 -5.93 8.99 -4.03
N TYR A 52 -6.37 8.01 -3.25
CA TYR A 52 -7.77 7.56 -3.26
C TYR A 52 -8.62 8.32 -2.23
N LEU A 53 -8.62 9.65 -2.32
CA LEU A 53 -9.43 10.57 -1.51
C LEU A 53 -9.44 10.19 0.00
N ASP A 54 -10.60 9.79 0.53
CA ASP A 54 -10.82 9.45 1.93
C ASP A 54 -10.73 7.93 2.23
N SER A 55 -10.24 7.14 1.27
CA SER A 55 -10.17 5.67 1.39
C SER A 55 -9.33 5.23 2.58
N GLU A 56 -8.14 5.83 2.79
CA GLU A 56 -7.27 5.49 3.92
C GLU A 56 -7.92 5.80 5.27
N GLU A 57 -8.63 6.93 5.38
CA GLU A 57 -9.36 7.28 6.62
C GLU A 57 -10.48 6.28 6.91
N LYS A 58 -11.26 5.88 5.89
CA LYS A 58 -12.31 4.87 6.00
C LYS A 58 -11.76 3.53 6.49
N ILE A 59 -10.64 3.09 5.94
CA ILE A 59 -9.93 1.86 6.34
C ILE A 59 -9.43 1.97 7.78
N GLY A 60 -8.77 3.06 8.13
CA GLY A 60 -8.27 3.30 9.48
C GLY A 60 -9.37 3.27 10.54
N ARG A 61 -10.54 3.86 10.25
CA ARG A 61 -11.72 3.79 11.14
C ARG A 61 -12.33 2.38 11.17
N ALA A 62 -12.38 1.69 10.05
CA ALA A 62 -12.92 0.34 9.98
C ALA A 62 -12.11 -0.65 10.82
N PHE A 63 -10.78 -0.56 10.80
CA PHE A 63 -9.90 -1.55 11.43
C PHE A 63 -9.24 -1.08 12.73
N GLN A 64 -9.71 0.04 13.29
CA GLN A 64 -9.28 0.46 14.63
C GLN A 64 -9.59 -0.64 15.65
N GLY A 65 -8.55 -1.10 16.37
CA GLY A 65 -8.61 -2.24 17.28
C GLY A 65 -8.55 -3.63 16.62
N LEU A 66 -8.52 -3.70 15.28
CA LEU A 66 -8.43 -4.94 14.50
C LEU A 66 -7.14 -5.01 13.65
N ARG A 67 -6.21 -4.06 13.83
CA ARG A 67 -5.02 -3.93 12.99
C ARG A 67 -4.23 -5.23 12.77
N PRO A 68 -4.01 -6.09 13.78
CA PRO A 68 -3.28 -7.36 13.61
C PRO A 68 -4.03 -8.41 12.76
N GLN A 69 -5.31 -8.20 12.49
CA GLN A 69 -6.14 -9.15 11.75
C GLN A 69 -6.19 -8.86 10.24
N VAL A 70 -5.55 -7.78 9.80
CA VAL A 70 -5.55 -7.34 8.41
C VAL A 70 -4.15 -7.02 7.92
N VAL A 71 -3.93 -7.25 6.64
CA VAL A 71 -2.76 -6.83 5.88
C VAL A 71 -3.15 -5.57 5.12
N LEU A 72 -2.49 -4.45 5.42
CA LEU A 72 -2.75 -3.17 4.80
C LEU A 72 -1.67 -2.83 3.77
N ALA A 73 -2.13 -2.61 2.54
CA ALA A 73 -1.31 -2.11 1.45
C ALA A 73 -1.78 -0.70 1.05
N THR A 74 -0.83 0.24 0.96
CA THR A 74 -1.08 1.56 0.39
C THR A 74 0.06 2.00 -0.51
N LYS A 75 -0.10 3.14 -1.21
CA LYS A 75 0.77 3.54 -2.30
C LYS A 75 0.93 5.05 -2.34
N SER A 76 2.11 5.53 -2.82
CA SER A 76 2.35 6.94 -3.13
C SER A 76 2.82 7.12 -4.57
N ILE A 77 2.36 8.19 -5.22
CA ILE A 77 2.80 8.60 -6.56
C ILE A 77 4.04 9.50 -6.54
N LYS A 78 4.53 9.88 -5.35
CA LYS A 78 5.68 10.78 -5.22
C LYS A 78 6.95 10.10 -5.72
N ARG A 79 7.81 10.89 -6.35
CA ARG A 79 9.08 10.41 -6.90
C ARG A 79 10.28 10.94 -6.14
N ASP A 80 10.09 11.97 -5.33
CA ASP A 80 11.12 12.57 -4.49
C ASP A 80 10.98 12.13 -3.02
N ARG A 81 12.08 12.26 -2.28
CA ARG A 81 12.19 11.83 -0.89
C ARG A 81 11.18 12.52 0.02
N LEU A 82 11.14 13.85 0.01
CA LEU A 82 10.30 14.62 0.94
C LEU A 82 8.81 14.38 0.70
N GLY A 83 8.43 14.30 -0.59
CA GLY A 83 7.05 14.00 -0.97
C GLY A 83 6.61 12.62 -0.49
N LEU A 84 7.46 11.60 -0.65
CA LEU A 84 7.14 10.24 -0.19
C LEU A 84 7.10 10.14 1.32
N GLU A 85 8.03 10.75 2.04
CA GLU A 85 8.03 10.81 3.50
C GLU A 85 6.72 11.46 4.01
N GLY A 86 6.30 12.58 3.40
CA GLY A 86 5.04 13.24 3.72
C GLY A 86 3.80 12.38 3.48
N ASP A 87 3.73 11.71 2.32
CA ASP A 87 2.62 10.79 1.99
C ASP A 87 2.59 9.60 2.96
N LEU A 88 3.75 9.03 3.31
CA LEU A 88 3.84 7.92 4.25
C LEU A 88 3.32 8.30 5.64
N GLU A 89 3.78 9.42 6.18
CA GLU A 89 3.32 9.90 7.49
C GLU A 89 1.82 10.21 7.49
N GLN A 90 1.30 10.75 6.39
CA GLN A 90 -0.13 10.97 6.22
C GLN A 90 -0.88 9.64 6.19
N SER A 91 -0.42 8.66 5.42
CA SER A 91 -1.04 7.33 5.33
C SER A 91 -1.08 6.64 6.68
N LEU A 92 0.02 6.64 7.45
CA LEU A 92 0.06 6.06 8.79
C LEU A 92 -0.97 6.72 9.72
N ARG A 93 -1.08 8.04 9.68
CA ARG A 93 -2.06 8.81 10.48
C ARG A 93 -3.50 8.48 10.08
N LEU A 94 -3.82 8.47 8.78
CA LEU A 94 -5.17 8.20 8.28
C LEU A 94 -5.59 6.75 8.52
N LEU A 95 -4.68 5.80 8.30
CA LEU A 95 -4.88 4.37 8.55
C LEU A 95 -4.84 4.02 10.05
N LYS A 96 -4.48 4.98 10.93
CA LYS A 96 -4.39 4.82 12.40
C LYS A 96 -3.50 3.65 12.81
N THR A 97 -2.31 3.59 12.26
CA THR A 97 -1.35 2.50 12.48
C THR A 97 0.08 3.04 12.51
N ASP A 98 0.97 2.33 13.18
CA ASP A 98 2.39 2.67 13.26
C ASP A 98 3.21 2.06 12.12
N TYR A 99 2.62 1.12 11.39
CA TYR A 99 3.29 0.40 10.30
C TYR A 99 2.34 0.03 9.16
N LEU A 100 2.91 -0.15 7.98
CA LEU A 100 2.26 -0.70 6.80
C LEU A 100 2.85 -2.08 6.50
N ASP A 101 1.99 -3.04 6.15
CA ASP A 101 2.47 -4.36 5.76
C ASP A 101 3.11 -4.31 4.36
N LEU A 102 2.50 -3.55 3.45
CA LEU A 102 3.03 -3.32 2.11
C LEU A 102 2.86 -1.84 1.73
N PHE A 103 3.96 -1.19 1.35
CA PHE A 103 3.95 0.13 0.77
C PHE A 103 4.47 0.10 -0.66
N GLN A 104 3.76 0.71 -1.61
CA GLN A 104 4.09 0.58 -3.02
C GLN A 104 4.40 1.93 -3.66
N LEU A 105 5.46 1.97 -4.47
CA LEU A 105 5.73 3.07 -5.38
C LEU A 105 4.73 2.96 -6.54
N HIS A 106 3.78 3.92 -6.60
CA HIS A 106 2.59 3.82 -7.43
C HIS A 106 2.79 4.28 -8.86
N GLN A 107 2.23 3.52 -9.83
CA GLN A 107 2.18 3.89 -11.26
C GLN A 107 3.55 4.18 -11.89
N VAL A 108 4.56 3.38 -11.61
CA VAL A 108 5.88 3.49 -12.23
C VAL A 108 5.82 2.81 -13.60
N SER A 109 5.27 3.52 -14.59
CA SER A 109 4.95 2.96 -15.91
C SER A 109 5.84 3.49 -17.03
N GLN A 110 6.73 4.46 -16.73
CA GLN A 110 7.67 5.04 -17.67
C GLN A 110 9.09 5.01 -17.10
N GLU A 111 10.07 5.00 -17.99
CA GLU A 111 11.49 5.04 -17.63
C GLU A 111 11.84 6.26 -16.78
N GLN A 112 11.26 7.41 -17.10
CA GLN A 112 11.47 8.65 -16.36
C GLN A 112 11.00 8.54 -14.90
N ASP A 113 9.89 7.84 -14.63
CA ASP A 113 9.41 7.57 -13.27
C ASP A 113 10.44 6.78 -12.47
N PHE A 114 10.99 5.73 -13.10
CA PHE A 114 11.99 4.87 -12.45
C PHE A 114 13.29 5.62 -12.18
N GLN A 115 13.75 6.43 -13.13
CA GLN A 115 14.94 7.26 -12.97
C GLN A 115 14.75 8.28 -11.83
N ALA A 116 13.60 8.96 -11.79
CA ALA A 116 13.31 9.95 -10.75
C ALA A 116 13.27 9.32 -9.34
N LEU A 117 12.57 8.19 -9.17
CA LEU A 117 12.49 7.54 -7.87
C LEU A 117 13.82 6.92 -7.40
N SER A 118 14.69 6.52 -8.34
CA SER A 118 16.00 5.90 -8.06
C SER A 118 17.15 6.93 -7.97
N ALA A 119 16.88 8.21 -8.26
CA ALA A 119 17.86 9.27 -8.16
C ALA A 119 18.29 9.50 -6.70
N LYS A 120 19.40 10.23 -6.50
CA LYS A 120 19.76 10.75 -5.19
C LYS A 120 18.62 11.60 -4.63
N ASP A 121 18.27 11.40 -3.37
CA ASP A 121 17.10 11.98 -2.72
C ASP A 121 15.75 11.61 -3.40
N GLY A 122 15.71 10.48 -4.08
CA GLY A 122 14.51 9.92 -4.69
C GLY A 122 13.62 9.18 -3.69
N ALA A 123 12.42 8.84 -4.15
CA ALA A 123 11.42 8.17 -3.32
C ALA A 123 11.86 6.77 -2.85
N LEU A 124 12.68 6.05 -3.62
CA LEU A 124 13.18 4.73 -3.25
C LEU A 124 14.05 4.79 -1.99
N GLU A 125 14.92 5.79 -1.87
CA GLU A 125 15.76 5.98 -0.69
C GLU A 125 14.91 6.21 0.57
N ALA A 126 13.87 7.05 0.46
CA ALA A 126 12.95 7.29 1.56
C ALA A 126 12.19 6.02 1.99
N ALA A 127 11.70 5.24 1.01
CA ALA A 127 11.01 4.00 1.28
C ALA A 127 11.90 2.95 1.96
N LEU A 128 13.17 2.83 1.56
CA LEU A 128 14.14 1.94 2.18
C LEU A 128 14.44 2.36 3.64
N ARG A 129 14.65 3.65 3.89
CA ARG A 129 14.83 4.18 5.25
C ARG A 129 13.60 3.94 6.12
N ALA A 130 12.39 4.11 5.57
CA ALA A 130 11.15 3.84 6.29
C ALA A 130 10.99 2.36 6.63
N ARG A 131 11.46 1.46 5.75
CA ARG A 131 11.52 0.01 6.03
C ARG A 131 12.51 -0.31 7.16
N GLU A 132 13.70 0.26 7.14
CA GLU A 132 14.70 0.12 8.23
C GLU A 132 14.16 0.65 9.57
N ALA A 133 13.38 1.71 9.54
CA ALA A 133 12.72 2.28 10.72
C ALA A 133 11.48 1.48 11.17
N GLY A 134 11.10 0.41 10.47
CA GLY A 134 9.95 -0.43 10.82
C GLY A 134 8.57 0.16 10.45
N LYS A 135 8.51 1.30 9.78
CA LYS A 135 7.26 1.91 9.30
C LYS A 135 6.66 1.16 8.09
N ILE A 136 7.49 0.49 7.32
CA ILE A 136 7.13 -0.34 6.17
C ILE A 136 7.73 -1.72 6.39
N ARG A 137 6.93 -2.78 6.30
CA ARG A 137 7.42 -4.16 6.36
C ARG A 137 7.96 -4.62 5.01
N HIS A 138 7.17 -4.41 3.96
CA HIS A 138 7.52 -4.80 2.60
C HIS A 138 7.33 -3.62 1.65
N LEU A 139 8.29 -3.47 0.75
CA LEU A 139 8.23 -2.48 -0.33
C LEU A 139 7.79 -3.17 -1.61
N GLY A 140 6.98 -2.48 -2.39
CA GLY A 140 6.51 -2.93 -3.68
C GLY A 140 6.44 -1.81 -4.70
N ILE A 141 5.97 -2.14 -5.89
CA ILE A 141 5.81 -1.20 -6.98
C ILE A 141 4.59 -1.57 -7.83
N THR A 142 3.90 -0.59 -8.38
CA THR A 142 2.82 -0.85 -9.33
C THR A 142 3.14 -0.26 -10.69
N CYS A 143 2.77 -0.98 -11.74
CA CYS A 143 3.06 -0.63 -13.12
C CYS A 143 1.91 -1.04 -14.04
N HIS A 144 1.58 -0.19 -15.02
CA HIS A 144 0.59 -0.47 -16.06
C HIS A 144 1.20 -0.70 -17.45
N ASN A 145 2.55 -0.81 -17.52
CA ASN A 145 3.29 -1.08 -18.75
C ASN A 145 4.04 -2.40 -18.60
N LEU A 146 3.79 -3.36 -19.49
CA LEU A 146 4.37 -4.71 -19.38
C LEU A 146 5.89 -4.73 -19.54
N GLU A 147 6.45 -3.93 -20.45
CA GLU A 147 7.90 -3.86 -20.65
C GLU A 147 8.58 -3.26 -19.42
N MET A 148 7.99 -2.18 -18.89
CA MET A 148 8.49 -1.57 -17.66
C MET A 148 8.36 -2.53 -16.46
N ALA A 149 7.26 -3.26 -16.35
CA ALA A 149 7.08 -4.25 -15.29
C ALA A 149 8.16 -5.33 -15.33
N ARG A 150 8.54 -5.84 -16.51
CA ARG A 150 9.65 -6.80 -16.66
C ARG A 150 10.99 -6.21 -16.20
N LYS A 151 11.24 -4.96 -16.54
CA LYS A 151 12.45 -4.25 -16.09
C LYS A 151 12.48 -4.10 -14.56
N LEU A 152 11.36 -3.69 -13.97
CA LEU A 152 11.24 -3.49 -12.53
C LEU A 152 11.44 -4.78 -11.73
N VAL A 153 10.88 -5.89 -12.22
CA VAL A 153 11.09 -7.22 -11.62
C VAL A 153 12.55 -7.66 -11.72
N GLY A 154 13.21 -7.37 -12.84
CA GLY A 154 14.63 -7.68 -13.05
C GLY A 154 15.60 -6.81 -12.23
N ALA A 155 15.14 -5.71 -11.66
CA ALA A 155 15.97 -4.83 -10.83
C ALA A 155 16.21 -5.38 -9.39
N ASP A 156 15.48 -6.41 -8.97
CA ASP A 156 15.57 -7.09 -7.65
C ASP A 156 15.54 -6.12 -6.45
N LEU A 157 14.69 -5.09 -6.54
CA LEU A 157 14.56 -4.05 -5.51
C LEU A 157 13.37 -4.29 -4.56
N PHE A 158 12.49 -5.24 -4.87
CA PHE A 158 11.20 -5.44 -4.23
C PHE A 158 10.95 -6.89 -3.80
#